data_ca55a4e896b70f30cb035377ef0775ec
#
_entry.id   ca55a4e896b70f30cb035377ef0775ec
#
_cell.length_a   1.000
_cell.length_b   1.000
_cell.length_c   1.000
_cell.angle_alpha   90.00
_cell.angle_beta   90.00
_cell.angle_gamma   90.00
#
_symmetry.space_group_name_H-M   'P 1'
#
loop_
_entity.id
_entity.type
_entity.pdbx_description
1 polymer ?
#
loop_
_entity_poly.entity_id
_entity_poly.type
_entity_poly.pdbx_seq_one_letter_code
_entity_poly.pdbx_strand_id
1 'polypeptide(L)'
;MLGENMNKGFLTIAQNGEHDYVKMAYLLAMSLKTSQEKYNKLSVIVNENEEIPEKYLKLFDNIIYVEKPDSEWKIQNKWRYYGLTPYDETIVLDCDMLFFNDISTWWKCLEDKTLEFTTKTINYRGNEITSTYYRKTFESNNLPNLHTALFYFKKTKQNEYYFRLVKMIFENWEEFYKLLKDPPKFLSGDVAYALAAKVWFNRKWDNFLKFTHMRSRLQDDDLFDEWNQSLPSFFTNYNKKPELKVNNFNQIYPFHYIQKDFITDEVIEFYEDTLRLL
;
A
#
# COMPACT_ATOMS: atom_id res chain seq x y z
N MET A 1 10.91 -13.80 -30.18
CA MET A 1 11.65 -12.90 -29.28
C MET A 1 11.40 -13.45 -27.89
N LEU A 2 12.43 -14.02 -27.24
CA LEU A 2 12.38 -14.48 -25.85
C LEU A 2 12.15 -13.24 -25.01
N GLY A 3 11.02 -13.20 -24.28
CA GLY A 3 10.70 -12.07 -23.41
C GLY A 3 11.84 -11.84 -22.41
N GLU A 4 12.43 -10.65 -22.46
CA GLU A 4 13.33 -10.20 -21.40
C GLU A 4 12.60 -10.40 -20.08
N ASN A 5 13.30 -11.03 -19.14
CA ASN A 5 12.76 -11.29 -17.80
C ASN A 5 12.57 -9.93 -17.10
N MET A 6 11.40 -9.30 -17.29
CA MET A 6 11.11 -8.01 -16.69
C MET A 6 11.29 -8.08 -15.18
N ASN A 7 12.07 -7.16 -14.64
CA ASN A 7 12.35 -7.09 -13.21
C ASN A 7 11.08 -6.61 -12.48
N LYS A 8 10.51 -7.50 -11.66
CA LYS A 8 9.25 -7.26 -10.92
C LYS A 8 9.52 -7.19 -9.43
N GLY A 9 8.84 -6.30 -8.73
CA GLY A 9 8.97 -6.21 -7.29
C GLY A 9 7.99 -5.25 -6.63
N PHE A 10 8.08 -5.22 -5.31
CA PHE A 10 7.28 -4.34 -4.46
C PHE A 10 8.07 -3.11 -4.06
N LEU A 11 7.39 -2.00 -3.90
CA LEU A 11 7.95 -0.74 -3.46
C LEU A 11 7.10 -0.15 -2.34
N THR A 12 7.76 0.32 -1.28
CA THR A 12 7.08 1.03 -0.18
C THR A 12 7.86 2.28 0.21
N ILE A 13 7.16 3.23 0.86
CA ILE A 13 7.77 4.37 1.54
C ILE A 13 7.65 4.17 3.04
N ALA A 14 8.76 4.31 3.75
CA ALA A 14 8.87 4.17 5.19
C ALA A 14 9.69 5.34 5.77
N GLN A 15 9.09 6.51 5.82
CA GLN A 15 9.72 7.72 6.34
C GLN A 15 9.30 7.94 7.80
N ASN A 16 10.23 7.72 8.74
CA ASN A 16 10.01 7.84 10.15
C ASN A 16 9.63 9.27 10.58
N GLY A 17 8.78 9.33 11.58
CA GLY A 17 8.27 10.56 12.19
C GLY A 17 7.72 10.24 13.58
N GLU A 18 6.42 10.41 13.79
CA GLU A 18 5.73 10.04 15.04
C GLU A 18 5.73 8.52 15.29
N HIS A 19 5.76 7.72 14.23
CA HIS A 19 5.78 6.26 14.29
C HIS A 19 7.00 5.72 13.56
N ASP A 20 7.42 4.50 13.93
CA ASP A 20 8.50 3.76 13.28
C ASP A 20 7.98 3.03 12.03
N TYR A 21 7.93 3.77 10.91
CA TYR A 21 7.52 3.21 9.61
C TYR A 21 8.56 2.25 9.03
N VAL A 22 9.84 2.39 9.40
CA VAL A 22 10.90 1.46 8.98
C VAL A 22 10.69 0.08 9.61
N LYS A 23 10.29 0.03 10.89
CA LYS A 23 9.89 -1.22 11.56
C LYS A 23 8.65 -1.85 10.90
N MET A 24 7.68 -1.05 10.46
CA MET A 24 6.52 -1.54 9.74
C MET A 24 6.92 -2.11 8.37
N ALA A 25 7.80 -1.43 7.63
CA ALA A 25 8.32 -1.94 6.36
C ALA A 25 9.14 -3.23 6.54
N TYR A 26 9.87 -3.38 7.64
CA TYR A 26 10.55 -4.62 8.01
C TYR A 26 9.55 -5.77 8.19
N LEU A 27 8.46 -5.54 8.92
CA LEU A 27 7.40 -6.55 9.08
C LEU A 27 6.70 -6.85 7.74
N LEU A 28 6.45 -5.85 6.91
CA LEU A 28 5.95 -6.05 5.55
C LEU A 28 6.89 -6.96 4.73
N ALA A 29 8.21 -6.70 4.80
CA ALA A 29 9.22 -7.53 4.13
C ALA A 29 9.15 -9.00 4.60
N MET A 30 9.07 -9.22 5.92
CA MET A 30 8.91 -10.57 6.47
C MET A 30 7.64 -11.24 5.98
N SER A 31 6.51 -10.51 5.97
CA SER A 31 5.24 -11.06 5.50
C SER A 31 5.27 -11.45 4.03
N LEU A 32 5.97 -10.69 3.18
CA LEU A 32 6.21 -11.04 1.78
C LEU A 32 7.14 -12.25 1.64
N LYS A 33 8.24 -12.31 2.37
CA LYS A 33 9.17 -13.46 2.33
C LYS A 33 8.52 -14.78 2.77
N THR A 34 7.59 -14.71 3.73
CA THR A 34 6.90 -15.91 4.24
C THR A 34 5.69 -16.32 3.40
N SER A 35 5.05 -15.40 2.69
CA SER A 35 3.83 -15.67 1.94
C SER A 35 4.04 -15.83 0.43
N GLN A 36 5.03 -15.15 -0.17
CA GLN A 36 5.22 -15.14 -1.62
C GLN A 36 6.24 -16.21 -2.07
N GLU A 37 5.84 -17.03 -3.05
CA GLU A 37 6.71 -18.11 -3.56
C GLU A 37 7.75 -17.61 -4.57
N LYS A 38 7.42 -16.63 -5.41
CA LYS A 38 8.28 -16.21 -6.52
C LYS A 38 8.71 -14.75 -6.44
N TYR A 39 7.76 -13.85 -6.31
CA TYR A 39 8.00 -12.39 -6.40
C TYR A 39 7.91 -11.79 -5.01
N ASN A 40 9.02 -11.82 -4.27
CA ASN A 40 9.09 -11.34 -2.89
C ASN A 40 10.12 -10.22 -2.67
N LYS A 41 10.60 -9.62 -3.77
CA LYS A 41 11.54 -8.49 -3.71
C LYS A 41 10.83 -7.26 -3.20
N LEU A 42 11.33 -6.63 -2.15
CA LEU A 42 10.83 -5.37 -1.63
C LEU A 42 11.93 -4.33 -1.60
N SER A 43 11.70 -3.21 -2.27
CA SER A 43 12.51 -1.99 -2.12
C SER A 43 11.81 -1.01 -1.18
N VAL A 44 12.58 -0.34 -0.32
CA VAL A 44 12.06 0.63 0.64
C VAL A 44 12.67 2.01 0.37
N ILE A 45 11.80 3.03 0.36
CA ILE A 45 12.19 4.44 0.30
C ILE A 45 12.17 4.99 1.72
N VAL A 46 13.28 5.55 2.18
CA VAL A 46 13.47 6.06 3.54
C VAL A 46 14.03 7.49 3.53
N ASN A 47 14.05 8.15 4.67
CA ASN A 47 14.72 9.43 4.80
C ASN A 47 16.25 9.30 4.59
N GLU A 48 16.89 10.30 4.02
CA GLU A 48 18.34 10.31 3.69
C GLU A 48 19.26 10.02 4.90
N ASN A 49 18.83 10.41 6.10
CA ASN A 49 19.60 10.22 7.33
C ASN A 49 19.03 9.11 8.22
N GLU A 50 18.20 8.21 7.67
CA GLU A 50 17.59 7.15 8.43
C GLU A 50 18.59 6.04 8.76
N GLU A 51 18.78 5.76 10.03
CA GLU A 51 19.56 4.62 10.50
C GLU A 51 18.71 3.36 10.49
N ILE A 52 19.04 2.43 9.61
CA ILE A 52 18.30 1.17 9.48
C ILE A 52 19.05 0.06 10.24
N PRO A 53 18.39 -0.62 11.18
CA PRO A 53 18.99 -1.73 11.92
C PRO A 53 19.54 -2.80 10.97
N GLU A 54 20.74 -3.34 11.25
CA GLU A 54 21.40 -4.32 10.38
C GLU A 54 20.52 -5.53 10.05
N LYS A 55 19.71 -6.00 11.01
CA LYS A 55 18.79 -7.12 10.80
C LYS A 55 17.71 -6.81 9.75
N TYR A 56 17.33 -5.54 9.55
CA TYR A 56 16.34 -5.13 8.55
C TYR A 56 16.95 -5.07 7.14
N LEU A 57 18.23 -4.67 7.04
CA LEU A 57 18.94 -4.55 5.76
C LEU A 57 18.88 -5.83 4.93
N LYS A 58 18.91 -6.99 5.58
CA LYS A 58 18.92 -8.31 4.92
C LYS A 58 17.62 -8.67 4.22
N LEU A 59 16.51 -7.99 4.56
CA LEU A 59 15.19 -8.28 4.00
C LEU A 59 14.79 -7.36 2.86
N PHE A 60 15.42 -6.20 2.73
CA PHE A 60 15.16 -5.28 1.64
C PHE A 60 16.09 -5.57 0.47
N ASP A 61 15.54 -5.65 -0.73
CA ASP A 61 16.32 -5.82 -1.96
C ASP A 61 17.04 -4.53 -2.36
N ASN A 62 16.44 -3.38 -2.07
CA ASN A 62 17.06 -2.07 -2.23
C ASN A 62 16.55 -1.11 -1.14
N ILE A 63 17.46 -0.24 -0.66
CA ILE A 63 17.12 0.86 0.22
C ILE A 63 17.41 2.15 -0.54
N ILE A 64 16.41 3.00 -0.67
CA ILE A 64 16.44 4.21 -1.48
C ILE A 64 16.31 5.40 -0.55
N TYR A 65 17.37 6.15 -0.40
CA TYR A 65 17.41 7.32 0.46
C TYR A 65 16.88 8.54 -0.28
N VAL A 66 15.97 9.27 0.32
CA VAL A 66 15.40 10.51 -0.22
C VAL A 66 15.38 11.59 0.84
N GLU A 67 15.50 12.83 0.39
CA GLU A 67 15.35 13.99 1.23
C GLU A 67 14.02 13.95 2.00
N LYS A 68 14.08 14.18 3.32
CA LYS A 68 12.87 14.29 4.13
C LYS A 68 12.09 15.52 3.67
N PRO A 69 10.78 15.41 3.42
CA PRO A 69 10.00 16.59 3.06
C PRO A 69 9.99 17.61 4.21
N ASP A 70 10.14 18.89 3.90
CA ASP A 70 10.05 19.98 4.88
C ASP A 70 8.65 20.15 5.48
N SER A 71 7.65 19.45 4.93
CA SER A 71 6.28 19.52 5.38
C SER A 71 5.97 18.43 6.40
N GLU A 72 5.01 18.73 7.28
CA GLU A 72 4.40 17.74 8.20
C GLU A 72 3.69 16.58 7.48
N TRP A 73 3.59 16.65 6.13
CA TRP A 73 2.84 15.71 5.30
C TRP A 73 3.70 14.49 4.94
N LYS A 74 3.55 13.41 5.70
CA LYS A 74 4.22 12.10 5.51
C LYS A 74 4.06 11.50 4.11
N ILE A 75 3.04 11.91 3.36
CA ILE A 75 2.75 11.37 2.02
C ILE A 75 3.42 12.15 0.89
N GLN A 76 4.09 13.26 1.18
CA GLN A 76 4.57 14.19 0.15
C GLN A 76 5.53 13.58 -0.86
N ASN A 77 6.23 12.51 -0.52
CA ASN A 77 7.13 11.79 -1.44
C ASN A 77 6.43 10.70 -2.26
N LYS A 78 5.14 10.43 -2.07
CA LYS A 78 4.44 9.36 -2.83
C LYS A 78 4.43 9.58 -4.34
N TRP A 79 4.53 10.82 -4.83
CA TRP A 79 4.65 11.08 -6.26
C TRP A 79 5.97 10.57 -6.88
N ARG A 80 7.00 10.29 -6.08
CA ARG A 80 8.31 9.86 -6.54
C ARG A 80 8.40 8.38 -6.91
N TYR A 81 7.38 7.56 -6.63
CA TYR A 81 7.40 6.11 -6.85
C TYR A 81 7.92 5.70 -8.23
N TYR A 82 7.44 6.36 -9.30
CA TYR A 82 7.84 6.03 -10.67
C TYR A 82 9.34 6.27 -10.94
N GLY A 83 9.87 7.37 -10.44
CA GLY A 83 11.27 7.72 -10.62
C GLY A 83 12.24 6.90 -9.76
N LEU A 84 11.77 6.43 -8.61
CA LEU A 84 12.61 5.76 -7.61
C LEU A 84 12.56 4.23 -7.70
N THR A 85 11.52 3.65 -8.29
CA THR A 85 11.45 2.20 -8.39
C THR A 85 12.62 1.61 -9.18
N PRO A 86 13.29 0.55 -8.68
CA PRO A 86 14.32 -0.17 -9.43
C PRO A 86 13.74 -1.24 -10.37
N TYR A 87 12.40 -1.37 -10.43
CA TYR A 87 11.72 -2.42 -11.17
C TYR A 87 11.06 -1.89 -12.45
N ASP A 88 10.92 -2.76 -13.45
CA ASP A 88 10.15 -2.48 -14.68
C ASP A 88 8.65 -2.55 -14.41
N GLU A 89 8.24 -3.50 -13.56
CA GLU A 89 6.88 -3.67 -13.06
C GLU A 89 6.89 -3.57 -11.54
N THR A 90 6.06 -2.69 -11.00
CA THR A 90 6.04 -2.37 -9.56
C THR A 90 4.65 -2.50 -8.99
N ILE A 91 4.50 -3.25 -7.90
CA ILE A 91 3.35 -3.12 -7.00
C ILE A 91 3.79 -2.23 -5.83
N VAL A 92 3.14 -1.08 -5.69
CA VAL A 92 3.34 -0.18 -4.56
C VAL A 92 2.46 -0.61 -3.40
N LEU A 93 3.02 -0.56 -2.20
CA LEU A 93 2.36 -0.93 -0.94
C LEU A 93 2.58 0.18 0.10
N ASP A 94 1.57 0.47 0.90
CA ASP A 94 1.81 1.18 2.16
C ASP A 94 2.57 0.25 3.12
N CYS A 95 3.52 0.78 3.88
CA CYS A 95 4.39 -0.03 4.74
C CYS A 95 3.64 -0.70 5.92
N ASP A 96 2.45 -0.24 6.23
CA ASP A 96 1.55 -0.80 7.24
C ASP A 96 0.58 -1.85 6.67
N MET A 97 1.12 -2.73 5.81
CA MET A 97 0.40 -3.88 5.25
C MET A 97 1.05 -5.21 5.63
N LEU A 98 0.25 -6.28 5.68
CA LEU A 98 0.69 -7.66 5.87
C LEU A 98 0.12 -8.56 4.78
N PHE A 99 0.92 -9.54 4.35
CA PHE A 99 0.52 -10.56 3.38
C PHE A 99 0.50 -11.94 4.04
N PHE A 100 -0.55 -12.72 3.76
CA PHE A 100 -0.75 -14.06 4.30
C PHE A 100 -0.81 -15.11 3.21
N ASN A 101 -1.12 -14.72 1.98
CA ASN A 101 -1.24 -15.62 0.83
C ASN A 101 -0.36 -15.18 -0.32
N ASP A 102 0.02 -16.15 -1.16
CA ASP A 102 0.74 -15.88 -2.39
C ASP A 102 -0.15 -15.12 -3.39
N ILE A 103 0.36 -14.02 -3.90
CA ILE A 103 -0.29 -13.19 -4.92
C ILE A 103 0.41 -13.28 -6.28
N SER A 104 1.20 -14.32 -6.53
CA SER A 104 1.92 -14.50 -7.81
C SER A 104 0.99 -14.47 -9.01
N THR A 105 -0.27 -14.86 -8.84
CA THR A 105 -1.31 -14.77 -9.89
C THR A 105 -1.64 -13.33 -10.26
N TRP A 106 -1.46 -12.37 -9.37
CA TRP A 106 -1.71 -10.96 -9.67
C TRP A 106 -0.76 -10.45 -10.76
N TRP A 107 0.50 -10.82 -10.68
CA TRP A 107 1.49 -10.45 -11.70
C TRP A 107 1.08 -10.90 -13.09
N LYS A 108 0.50 -12.12 -13.20
CA LYS A 108 -0.02 -12.65 -14.45
C LYS A 108 -1.25 -11.85 -14.94
N CYS A 109 -2.18 -11.56 -14.06
CA CYS A 109 -3.38 -10.77 -14.40
C CYS A 109 -3.06 -9.31 -14.76
N LEU A 110 -1.89 -8.82 -14.33
CA LEU A 110 -1.42 -7.45 -14.60
C LEU A 110 -0.55 -7.34 -15.87
N GLU A 111 -0.23 -8.45 -16.53
CA GLU A 111 0.68 -8.45 -17.70
C GLU A 111 0.22 -7.52 -18.84
N ASP A 112 -1.08 -7.41 -19.07
CA ASP A 112 -1.66 -6.53 -20.09
C ASP A 112 -1.97 -5.11 -19.58
N LYS A 113 -1.69 -4.83 -18.31
CA LYS A 113 -1.94 -3.54 -17.69
C LYS A 113 -0.67 -2.71 -17.64
N THR A 114 -0.82 -1.41 -17.76
CA THR A 114 0.31 -0.47 -17.55
C THR A 114 0.22 0.23 -16.22
N LEU A 115 -1.01 0.45 -15.73
CA LEU A 115 -1.31 1.08 -14.44
C LEU A 115 -2.64 0.50 -13.93
N GLU A 116 -2.70 0.10 -12.67
CA GLU A 116 -3.93 -0.40 -12.03
C GLU A 116 -3.97 -0.02 -10.56
N PHE A 117 -5.14 0.39 -10.07
CA PHE A 117 -5.37 0.80 -8.69
C PHE A 117 -6.37 -0.11 -7.99
N THR A 118 -6.22 -0.23 -6.68
CA THR A 118 -7.32 -0.71 -5.85
C THR A 118 -8.45 0.32 -5.91
N THR A 119 -9.65 -0.11 -6.27
CA THR A 119 -10.84 0.73 -6.34
C THR A 119 -11.86 0.36 -5.26
N LYS A 120 -11.71 -0.81 -4.66
CA LYS A 120 -12.57 -1.35 -3.63
C LYS A 120 -11.77 -2.01 -2.52
N THR A 121 -12.09 -1.67 -1.30
CA THR A 121 -11.54 -2.30 -0.11
C THR A 121 -12.59 -3.18 0.56
N ILE A 122 -12.15 -4.13 1.36
CA ILE A 122 -13.01 -5.03 2.12
C ILE A 122 -12.77 -4.86 3.62
N ASN A 123 -13.77 -5.17 4.43
CA ASN A 123 -13.62 -5.26 5.87
C ASN A 123 -13.05 -6.64 6.28
N TYR A 124 -12.73 -6.82 7.56
CA TYR A 124 -12.16 -8.07 8.07
C TYR A 124 -13.09 -9.29 7.94
N ARG A 125 -14.38 -9.11 7.67
CA ARG A 125 -15.36 -10.17 7.38
C ARG A 125 -15.39 -10.54 5.89
N GLY A 126 -14.64 -9.84 5.03
CA GLY A 126 -14.61 -10.05 3.58
C GLY A 126 -15.69 -9.30 2.81
N ASN A 127 -16.49 -8.44 3.47
CA ASN A 127 -17.51 -7.64 2.81
C ASN A 127 -16.91 -6.38 2.19
N GLU A 128 -17.39 -5.99 1.01
CA GLU A 128 -16.99 -4.74 0.37
C GLU A 128 -17.42 -3.53 1.22
N ILE A 129 -16.49 -2.58 1.39
CA ILE A 129 -16.76 -1.34 2.10
C ILE A 129 -17.43 -0.37 1.14
N THR A 130 -18.67 0.01 1.44
CA THR A 130 -19.50 0.90 0.62
C THR A 130 -19.65 2.30 1.19
N SER A 131 -19.19 2.56 2.42
CA SER A 131 -19.28 3.86 3.05
C SER A 131 -18.54 4.93 2.24
N THR A 132 -19.21 6.04 1.99
CA THR A 132 -18.69 7.17 1.21
C THR A 132 -18.19 8.31 2.09
N TYR A 133 -18.27 8.18 3.42
CA TYR A 133 -17.93 9.23 4.37
C TYR A 133 -16.57 9.89 4.10
N TYR A 134 -15.51 9.08 3.86
CA TYR A 134 -14.20 9.60 3.47
C TYR A 134 -14.00 9.72 1.96
N ARG A 135 -15.02 9.38 1.17
CA ARG A 135 -15.00 9.43 -0.29
C ARG A 135 -15.89 10.50 -0.87
N LYS A 136 -16.43 11.41 -0.03
CA LYS A 136 -17.30 12.50 -0.47
C LYS A 136 -16.69 13.35 -1.58
N THR A 137 -15.39 13.69 -1.49
CA THR A 137 -14.68 14.41 -2.55
C THR A 137 -14.73 13.67 -3.89
N PHE A 138 -14.61 12.33 -3.86
CA PHE A 138 -14.63 11.53 -5.10
C PHE A 138 -15.99 11.57 -5.76
N GLU A 139 -17.07 11.40 -5.00
CA GLU A 139 -18.44 11.47 -5.50
C GLU A 139 -18.80 12.87 -6.00
N SER A 140 -18.56 13.90 -5.20
CA SER A 140 -18.91 15.28 -5.51
C SER A 140 -18.24 15.80 -6.78
N ASN A 141 -17.08 15.23 -7.17
CA ASN A 141 -16.31 15.65 -8.33
C ASN A 141 -16.23 14.55 -9.41
N ASN A 142 -16.98 13.46 -9.26
CA ASN A 142 -16.91 12.33 -10.19
C ASN A 142 -15.46 11.88 -10.44
N LEU A 143 -14.66 11.77 -9.38
CA LEU A 143 -13.31 11.23 -9.44
C LEU A 143 -13.36 9.70 -9.39
N PRO A 144 -12.42 8.99 -10.04
CA PRO A 144 -12.30 7.55 -9.86
C PRO A 144 -11.94 7.24 -8.40
N ASN A 145 -12.65 6.28 -7.80
CA ASN A 145 -12.43 5.89 -6.40
C ASN A 145 -11.16 5.04 -6.27
N LEU A 146 -10.01 5.70 -6.22
CA LEU A 146 -8.71 5.06 -6.16
C LEU A 146 -8.16 5.02 -4.72
N HIS A 147 -7.47 3.93 -4.38
CA HIS A 147 -6.70 3.79 -3.15
C HIS A 147 -5.22 3.62 -3.50
N THR A 148 -4.38 4.50 -2.97
CA THR A 148 -2.93 4.50 -3.21
C THR A 148 -2.14 3.63 -2.23
N ALA A 149 -2.83 2.98 -1.29
CA ALA A 149 -2.21 2.03 -0.38
C ALA A 149 -1.72 0.75 -1.09
N LEU A 150 -2.37 0.37 -2.19
CA LEU A 150 -1.98 -0.74 -3.05
C LEU A 150 -2.34 -0.44 -4.49
N PHE A 151 -1.33 -0.34 -5.36
CA PHE A 151 -1.52 -0.16 -6.80
C PHE A 151 -0.32 -0.70 -7.59
N TYR A 152 -0.51 -0.87 -8.89
CA TYR A 152 0.49 -1.41 -9.81
C TYR A 152 0.80 -0.43 -10.93
N PHE A 153 2.04 -0.40 -11.39
CA PHE A 153 2.43 0.27 -12.62
C PHE A 153 3.63 -0.38 -13.30
N LYS A 154 3.73 -0.18 -14.64
CA LYS A 154 4.91 -0.46 -15.47
C LYS A 154 5.68 0.83 -15.76
N LYS A 155 7.00 0.72 -15.96
CA LYS A 155 7.82 1.80 -16.51
C LYS A 155 7.54 1.97 -18.00
N THR A 156 6.59 2.86 -18.32
CA THR A 156 6.22 3.24 -19.69
C THR A 156 6.18 4.75 -19.85
N LYS A 157 6.38 5.26 -21.06
CA LYS A 157 6.26 6.71 -21.33
C LYS A 157 4.89 7.27 -20.91
N GLN A 158 3.82 6.50 -21.10
CA GLN A 158 2.48 6.91 -20.69
C GLN A 158 2.39 7.12 -19.18
N ASN A 159 2.94 6.20 -18.41
CA ASN A 159 2.96 6.31 -16.94
C ASN A 159 3.95 7.38 -16.48
N GLU A 160 5.05 7.62 -17.18
CA GLU A 160 5.94 8.74 -16.88
C GLU A 160 5.19 10.08 -16.92
N TYR A 161 4.40 10.32 -17.96
CA TYR A 161 3.58 11.54 -18.06
C TYR A 161 2.51 11.60 -16.96
N TYR A 162 1.88 10.48 -16.66
CA TYR A 162 0.91 10.40 -15.57
C TYR A 162 1.55 10.79 -14.22
N PHE A 163 2.71 10.23 -13.88
CA PHE A 163 3.40 10.55 -12.62
C PHE A 163 3.98 11.98 -12.59
N ARG A 164 4.30 12.57 -13.73
CA ARG A 164 4.60 14.01 -13.83
C ARG A 164 3.38 14.88 -13.47
N LEU A 165 2.19 14.48 -13.92
CA LEU A 165 0.95 15.14 -13.56
C LEU A 165 0.65 14.95 -12.06
N VAL A 166 0.84 13.75 -11.52
CA VAL A 166 0.73 13.50 -10.07
C VAL A 166 1.67 14.42 -9.31
N LYS A 167 2.95 14.53 -9.71
CA LYS A 167 3.92 15.45 -9.11
C LYS A 167 3.40 16.89 -9.10
N MET A 168 2.95 17.39 -10.25
CA MET A 168 2.44 18.76 -10.38
C MET A 168 1.28 19.01 -9.41
N ILE A 169 0.37 18.03 -9.23
CA ILE A 169 -0.75 18.13 -8.29
C ILE A 169 -0.23 18.14 -6.85
N PHE A 170 0.75 17.29 -6.51
CA PHE A 170 1.34 17.27 -5.16
C PHE A 170 2.01 18.59 -4.79
N GLU A 171 2.76 19.18 -5.72
CA GLU A 171 3.48 20.43 -5.51
C GLU A 171 2.56 21.67 -5.45
N ASN A 172 1.36 21.57 -6.01
CA ASN A 172 0.38 22.64 -6.08
C ASN A 172 -1.01 22.22 -5.55
N TRP A 173 -1.04 21.29 -4.59
CA TRP A 173 -2.28 20.64 -4.16
C TRP A 173 -3.35 21.63 -3.66
N GLU A 174 -2.98 22.70 -2.98
CA GLU A 174 -3.90 23.72 -2.47
C GLU A 174 -4.66 24.40 -3.62
N GLU A 175 -3.98 24.70 -4.72
CA GLU A 175 -4.62 25.33 -5.88
C GLU A 175 -5.58 24.37 -6.59
N PHE A 176 -5.17 23.10 -6.74
CA PHE A 176 -6.05 22.10 -7.32
C PHE A 176 -7.28 21.83 -6.44
N TYR A 177 -7.13 21.86 -5.12
CA TYR A 177 -8.23 21.57 -4.19
C TYR A 177 -9.25 22.71 -4.12
N LYS A 178 -8.88 23.96 -4.40
CA LYS A 178 -9.82 25.07 -4.58
C LYS A 178 -10.84 24.83 -5.70
N LEU A 179 -10.51 23.98 -6.66
CA LEU A 179 -11.38 23.63 -7.78
C LEU A 179 -12.35 22.48 -7.44
N LEU A 180 -12.18 21.82 -6.31
CA LEU A 180 -13.00 20.69 -5.91
C LEU A 180 -14.17 21.09 -5.02
N LYS A 181 -15.26 20.35 -5.14
CA LYS A 181 -16.33 20.32 -4.15
C LYS A 181 -15.92 19.41 -3.00
N ASP A 182 -16.21 19.79 -1.77
CA ASP A 182 -15.89 19.01 -0.56
C ASP A 182 -14.42 18.55 -0.50
N PRO A 183 -13.42 19.43 -0.71
CA PRO A 183 -12.01 19.02 -0.72
C PRO A 183 -11.57 18.55 0.66
N PRO A 184 -10.60 17.62 0.75
CA PRO A 184 -9.95 17.32 2.02
C PRO A 184 -9.23 18.56 2.56
N LYS A 185 -9.14 18.67 3.90
CA LYS A 185 -8.40 19.76 4.55
C LYS A 185 -6.90 19.74 4.26
N PHE A 186 -6.39 18.56 3.91
CA PHE A 186 -4.96 18.27 3.80
C PHE A 186 -4.68 17.49 2.52
N LEU A 187 -3.43 17.52 2.07
CA LEU A 187 -3.01 16.71 0.93
C LEU A 187 -3.38 15.24 1.14
N SER A 188 -4.12 14.69 0.18
CA SER A 188 -4.50 13.29 0.12
C SER A 188 -3.88 12.65 -1.12
N GLY A 189 -3.08 11.60 -0.92
CA GLY A 189 -2.52 10.85 -2.04
C GLY A 189 -3.61 10.30 -2.95
N ASP A 190 -4.65 9.71 -2.38
CA ASP A 190 -5.78 9.14 -3.13
C ASP A 190 -6.44 10.20 -4.03
N VAL A 191 -6.70 11.41 -3.50
CA VAL A 191 -7.33 12.49 -4.26
C VAL A 191 -6.41 13.01 -5.36
N ALA A 192 -5.12 13.22 -5.06
CA ALA A 192 -4.15 13.70 -6.06
C ALA A 192 -3.97 12.71 -7.22
N TYR A 193 -3.84 11.43 -6.92
CA TYR A 193 -3.76 10.37 -7.93
C TYR A 193 -5.07 10.23 -8.72
N ALA A 194 -6.23 10.36 -8.08
CA ALA A 194 -7.52 10.30 -8.76
C ALA A 194 -7.75 11.49 -9.69
N LEU A 195 -7.33 12.71 -9.29
CA LEU A 195 -7.34 13.88 -10.17
C LEU A 195 -6.48 13.66 -11.41
N ALA A 196 -5.24 13.21 -11.22
CA ALA A 196 -4.35 12.88 -12.33
C ALA A 196 -4.96 11.79 -13.24
N ALA A 197 -5.55 10.76 -12.66
CA ALA A 197 -6.16 9.66 -13.40
C ALA A 197 -7.38 10.11 -14.20
N LYS A 198 -8.21 10.99 -13.65
CA LYS A 198 -9.35 11.57 -14.35
C LYS A 198 -8.93 12.38 -15.57
N VAL A 199 -7.87 13.19 -15.42
CA VAL A 199 -7.36 14.03 -16.51
C VAL A 199 -6.69 13.21 -17.59
N TRP A 200 -5.87 12.22 -17.19
CA TRP A 200 -4.98 11.51 -18.11
C TRP A 200 -5.62 10.30 -18.78
N PHE A 201 -6.36 9.48 -18.02
CA PHE A 201 -6.90 8.22 -18.54
C PHE A 201 -8.39 8.29 -18.87
N ASN A 202 -9.19 8.96 -18.07
CA ASN A 202 -10.66 9.02 -18.16
C ASN A 202 -11.31 7.66 -18.49
N ARG A 203 -10.83 6.59 -17.83
CA ARG A 203 -11.28 5.21 -18.03
C ARG A 203 -11.90 4.62 -16.78
N LYS A 204 -12.62 3.51 -16.94
CA LYS A 204 -12.98 2.65 -15.80
C LYS A 204 -11.77 1.84 -15.36
N TRP A 205 -11.67 1.63 -14.07
CA TRP A 205 -10.62 0.85 -13.42
C TRP A 205 -11.17 -0.52 -13.03
N ASP A 206 -10.34 -1.57 -13.13
CA ASP A 206 -10.73 -2.91 -12.73
C ASP A 206 -10.78 -3.02 -11.20
N ASN A 207 -11.57 -3.96 -10.70
CA ASN A 207 -11.66 -4.28 -9.26
C ASN A 207 -10.78 -5.48 -8.88
N PHE A 208 -9.67 -5.65 -9.57
CA PHE A 208 -8.83 -6.83 -9.39
C PHE A 208 -7.98 -6.74 -8.11
N LEU A 209 -7.27 -5.62 -7.92
CA LEU A 209 -6.49 -5.38 -6.73
C LEU A 209 -7.40 -5.08 -5.54
N LYS A 210 -7.19 -5.81 -4.44
CA LYS A 210 -7.98 -5.67 -3.22
C LYS A 210 -7.11 -5.82 -1.98
N PHE A 211 -7.51 -5.16 -0.91
CA PHE A 211 -6.94 -5.37 0.41
C PHE A 211 -8.01 -5.22 1.49
N THR A 212 -7.77 -5.87 2.62
CA THR A 212 -8.60 -5.71 3.81
C THR A 212 -8.16 -4.47 4.56
N HIS A 213 -9.11 -3.60 4.84
CA HIS A 213 -8.90 -2.43 5.67
C HIS A 213 -9.22 -2.81 7.12
N MET A 214 -8.24 -2.75 7.99
CA MET A 214 -8.36 -3.17 9.39
C MET A 214 -9.47 -2.43 10.11
N ARG A 215 -9.34 -1.10 10.14
CA ARG A 215 -10.28 -0.21 10.78
C ARG A 215 -10.71 0.79 9.75
N SER A 216 -11.95 0.77 9.45
CA SER A 216 -12.41 1.67 8.46
C SER A 216 -13.26 2.75 9.12
N ARG A 217 -12.72 3.95 9.16
CA ARG A 217 -13.57 5.13 9.14
C ARG A 217 -14.42 5.18 7.85
N LEU A 218 -14.26 4.19 6.98
CA LEU A 218 -15.04 3.93 5.78
C LEU A 218 -16.14 2.89 6.04
N GLN A 219 -16.22 2.34 7.25
CA GLN A 219 -17.27 1.39 7.64
C GLN A 219 -18.41 2.16 8.29
N ASP A 220 -19.58 1.59 8.22
CA ASP A 220 -20.72 2.04 9.01
C ASP A 220 -20.35 2.04 10.49
N ASP A 221 -20.93 2.95 11.26
CA ASP A 221 -20.57 3.20 12.68
C ASP A 221 -20.59 1.91 13.53
N ASP A 222 -21.51 0.98 13.24
CA ASP A 222 -21.63 -0.30 13.93
C ASP A 222 -20.37 -1.18 13.83
N LEU A 223 -19.70 -1.18 12.65
CA LEU A 223 -18.47 -1.95 12.44
C LEU A 223 -17.24 -1.28 13.06
N PHE A 224 -17.30 0.02 13.31
CA PHE A 224 -16.23 0.74 13.99
C PHE A 224 -16.14 0.35 15.47
N ASP A 225 -17.26 0.31 16.16
CA ASP A 225 -17.33 -0.11 17.56
C ASP A 225 -17.00 -1.60 17.69
N GLU A 226 -17.42 -2.42 16.74
CA GLU A 226 -17.10 -3.83 16.71
C GLU A 226 -15.59 -4.09 16.54
N TRP A 227 -14.86 -3.29 15.77
CA TRP A 227 -13.41 -3.45 15.69
C TRP A 227 -12.73 -3.25 17.06
N ASN A 228 -13.16 -2.28 17.86
CA ASN A 228 -12.59 -2.04 19.19
C ASN A 228 -12.79 -3.24 20.13
N GLN A 229 -13.74 -4.12 19.84
CA GLN A 229 -14.02 -5.37 20.56
C GLN A 229 -13.44 -6.60 19.87
N SER A 230 -12.82 -6.42 18.68
CA SER A 230 -12.29 -7.55 17.92
C SER A 230 -10.99 -8.07 18.55
N LEU A 231 -10.79 -9.38 18.41
CA LEU A 231 -9.61 -10.09 18.92
C LEU A 231 -8.77 -10.58 17.73
N PRO A 232 -7.77 -9.80 17.28
CA PRO A 232 -6.83 -10.28 16.29
C PRO A 232 -5.90 -11.33 16.90
N SER A 233 -5.63 -12.40 16.17
CA SER A 233 -4.69 -13.45 16.58
C SER A 233 -3.84 -13.92 15.41
N PHE A 234 -2.54 -13.94 15.61
CA PHE A 234 -1.58 -14.52 14.69
C PHE A 234 -1.33 -15.98 15.06
N PHE A 235 -1.20 -16.83 14.06
CA PHE A 235 -0.84 -18.24 14.23
C PHE A 235 -0.13 -18.77 13.00
N THR A 236 0.55 -19.88 13.16
CA THR A 236 1.24 -20.58 12.06
C THR A 236 0.40 -21.76 11.62
N ASN A 237 0.10 -21.87 10.33
CA ASN A 237 -0.61 -23.02 9.78
C ASN A 237 0.31 -24.26 9.67
N TYR A 238 -0.25 -25.39 9.22
CA TYR A 238 0.50 -26.63 9.06
C TYR A 238 1.67 -26.54 8.06
N ASN A 239 1.64 -25.59 7.11
CA ASN A 239 2.71 -25.28 6.17
C ASN A 239 3.74 -24.29 6.74
N LYS A 240 3.66 -23.97 8.02
CA LYS A 240 4.52 -22.99 8.71
C LYS A 240 4.38 -21.57 8.17
N LYS A 241 3.29 -21.25 7.47
CA LYS A 241 3.01 -19.89 6.99
C LYS A 241 2.20 -19.11 8.03
N PRO A 242 2.51 -17.81 8.23
CA PRO A 242 1.73 -16.94 9.11
C PRO A 242 0.29 -16.79 8.61
N GLU A 243 -0.64 -16.78 9.51
CA GLU A 243 -2.04 -16.45 9.26
C GLU A 243 -2.54 -15.46 10.31
N LEU A 244 -3.52 -14.65 9.96
CA LEU A 244 -4.21 -13.74 10.85
C LEU A 244 -5.70 -14.07 10.89
N LYS A 245 -6.24 -14.25 12.08
CA LYS A 245 -7.68 -14.21 12.34
C LYS A 245 -8.05 -12.91 13.03
N VAL A 246 -9.16 -12.34 12.60
CA VAL A 246 -9.85 -11.28 13.35
C VAL A 246 -11.18 -11.85 13.78
N ASN A 247 -11.36 -12.06 15.08
CA ASN A 247 -12.43 -12.90 15.63
C ASN A 247 -12.37 -14.30 14.96
N ASN A 248 -13.44 -14.71 14.28
CA ASN A 248 -13.53 -16.00 13.58
C ASN A 248 -13.18 -15.92 12.08
N PHE A 249 -12.75 -14.78 11.56
CA PHE A 249 -12.52 -14.57 10.13
C PHE A 249 -11.04 -14.61 9.79
N ASN A 250 -10.63 -15.58 8.96
CA ASN A 250 -9.26 -15.61 8.39
C ASN A 250 -9.09 -14.47 7.40
N GLN A 251 -7.95 -13.78 7.50
CA GLN A 251 -7.60 -12.72 6.56
C GLN A 251 -6.86 -13.33 5.38
N ILE A 252 -7.46 -13.23 4.19
CA ILE A 252 -6.92 -13.85 2.96
C ILE A 252 -6.35 -12.85 1.97
N TYR A 253 -6.76 -11.59 2.06
CA TYR A 253 -6.21 -10.49 1.26
C TYR A 253 -5.11 -9.77 2.03
N PRO A 254 -4.26 -8.96 1.36
CA PRO A 254 -3.35 -8.07 2.06
C PRO A 254 -4.10 -7.25 3.11
N PHE A 255 -3.57 -7.17 4.31
CA PHE A 255 -4.24 -6.58 5.46
C PHE A 255 -3.58 -5.26 5.82
N HIS A 256 -4.30 -4.15 5.62
CA HIS A 256 -3.83 -2.80 5.91
C HIS A 256 -4.24 -2.38 7.32
N TYR A 257 -3.29 -2.42 8.26
CA TYR A 257 -3.51 -2.04 9.66
C TYR A 257 -3.24 -0.55 9.88
N ILE A 258 -4.29 0.24 9.95
CA ILE A 258 -4.16 1.71 10.11
C ILE A 258 -3.73 2.07 11.53
N GLN A 259 -4.11 1.29 12.54
CA GLN A 259 -3.67 1.47 13.92
C GLN A 259 -2.24 0.96 14.07
N LYS A 260 -1.31 1.86 14.38
CA LYS A 260 0.13 1.54 14.41
C LYS A 260 0.52 0.70 15.63
N ASP A 261 -0.22 0.80 16.71
CA ASP A 261 -0.12 -0.03 17.92
C ASP A 261 -0.60 -1.48 17.74
N PHE A 262 -1.20 -1.81 16.58
CA PHE A 262 -1.51 -3.19 16.21
C PHE A 262 -0.25 -4.06 16.12
N ILE A 263 0.88 -3.48 15.78
CA ILE A 263 2.15 -4.19 15.66
C ILE A 263 2.94 -4.06 16.96
N THR A 264 2.92 -5.13 17.74
CA THR A 264 3.70 -5.27 18.95
C THR A 264 5.03 -5.98 18.67
N ASP A 265 5.93 -6.00 19.66
CA ASP A 265 7.19 -6.73 19.53
C ASP A 265 6.96 -8.23 19.40
N GLU A 266 5.93 -8.78 20.05
CA GLU A 266 5.56 -10.19 19.91
C GLU A 266 5.16 -10.55 18.47
N VAL A 267 4.51 -9.65 17.74
CA VAL A 267 4.19 -9.88 16.31
C VAL A 267 5.46 -9.89 15.46
N ILE A 268 6.42 -9.02 15.76
CA ILE A 268 7.73 -9.01 15.06
C ILE A 268 8.48 -10.32 15.35
N GLU A 269 8.59 -10.73 16.61
CA GLU A 269 9.24 -11.98 17.01
C GLU A 269 8.58 -13.20 16.35
N PHE A 270 7.25 -13.24 16.30
CA PHE A 270 6.51 -14.29 15.63
C PHE A 270 6.91 -14.45 14.15
N TYR A 271 7.07 -13.33 13.42
CA TYR A 271 7.51 -13.37 12.01
C TYR A 271 9.00 -13.71 11.88
N GLU A 272 9.85 -13.21 12.77
CA GLU A 272 11.28 -13.56 12.80
C GLU A 272 11.48 -15.07 13.04
N ASP A 273 10.73 -15.65 13.98
CA ASP A 273 10.78 -17.09 14.24
C ASP A 273 10.25 -17.92 13.08
N THR A 274 9.16 -17.46 12.46
CA THR A 274 8.62 -18.13 11.26
C THR A 274 9.65 -18.14 10.12
N LEU A 275 10.35 -17.03 9.87
CA LEU A 275 11.39 -16.97 8.83
C LEU A 275 12.58 -17.89 9.11
N ARG A 276 12.92 -18.15 10.37
CA ARG A 276 14.00 -19.10 10.74
C ARG A 276 13.62 -20.55 10.45
N LEU A 277 12.32 -20.84 10.34
CA LEU A 277 11.81 -22.21 10.09
C LEU A 277 11.62 -22.53 8.61
N LEU A 278 11.63 -21.52 7.74
CA LEU A 278 11.56 -21.63 6.27
C LEU A 278 12.94 -21.74 5.65
#